data_d7f1dcd265f5a4701e7e2a5d27cb7f2c
#
_entry.id   d7f1dcd265f5a4701e7e2a5d27cb7f2c
#
_cell.length_a   1.000
_cell.length_b   1.000
_cell.length_c   1.000
_cell.angle_alpha   90.00
_cell.angle_beta   90.00
_cell.angle_gamma   90.00
#
_symmetry.space_group_name_H-M   'P 1'
#
loop_
_entity.id
_entity.type
_entity.pdbx_description
1 polymer ?
#
loop_
_entity_poly.entity_id
_entity_poly.type
_entity_poly.pdbx_seq_one_letter_code
_entity_poly.pdbx_strand_id
1 'polypeptide(L)'
;MTSITAMAMTDFVREVRARCEGAIDPAEMSRFLAANRIEAASLDGFVRFAPGRYMRHLVHKDRDVEILVLCWARGSTAPIHGHEGEYCWARVERGRLAFASYREASREPLRLEPIGSAVDAGPGYVDGPADIHAVTNPTSLEEDAVSLHVYCRPYDACDIYDTELGVVRRVRLVYDSVPPHLAAVATGQRPAPAGA
;
A
#
# COMPACT_ATOMS: atom_id res chain seq x y z
N MET A 1 15.14 21.01 -8.98
CA MET A 1 14.46 20.52 -7.77
C MET A 1 12.97 20.53 -8.04
N THR A 2 12.32 19.39 -8.08
CA THR A 2 10.87 19.30 -8.29
C THR A 2 10.18 19.87 -7.06
N SER A 3 9.33 20.88 -7.21
CA SER A 3 8.55 21.46 -6.11
C SER A 3 7.59 20.37 -5.59
N ILE A 4 7.65 20.06 -4.29
CA ILE A 4 6.70 19.15 -3.64
C ILE A 4 5.45 19.95 -3.35
N THR A 5 4.30 19.47 -3.86
CA THR A 5 3.00 20.10 -3.65
C THR A 5 2.25 19.32 -2.56
N ALA A 6 1.67 20.03 -1.59
CA ALA A 6 0.73 19.44 -0.64
C ALA A 6 -0.68 19.53 -1.22
N MET A 7 -1.46 18.45 -1.08
CA MET A 7 -2.84 18.39 -1.55
C MET A 7 -3.77 17.69 -0.57
N ALA A 8 -5.04 18.05 -0.58
CA ALA A 8 -6.04 17.38 0.21
C ALA A 8 -6.21 15.92 -0.24
N MET A 9 -6.59 15.02 0.68
CA MET A 9 -6.79 13.60 0.38
C MET A 9 -7.84 13.38 -0.73
N THR A 10 -8.89 14.19 -0.76
CA THR A 10 -9.94 14.13 -1.79
C THR A 10 -9.41 14.43 -3.19
N ASP A 11 -8.54 15.43 -3.30
CA ASP A 11 -7.91 15.80 -4.58
C ASP A 11 -6.92 14.72 -5.01
N PHE A 12 -6.16 14.18 -4.06
CA PHE A 12 -5.25 13.06 -4.31
C PHE A 12 -6.00 11.83 -4.86
N VAL A 13 -7.12 11.44 -4.23
CA VAL A 13 -7.97 10.34 -4.72
C VAL A 13 -8.43 10.59 -6.15
N ARG A 14 -8.91 11.80 -6.47
CA ARG A 14 -9.36 12.16 -7.82
C ARG A 14 -8.23 12.01 -8.83
N GLU A 15 -7.05 12.53 -8.52
CA GLU A 15 -5.88 12.51 -9.41
C GLU A 15 -5.34 11.09 -9.64
N VAL A 16 -5.31 10.25 -8.59
CA VAL A 16 -4.90 8.85 -8.71
C VAL A 16 -5.91 8.06 -9.56
N ARG A 17 -7.21 8.25 -9.32
CA ARG A 17 -8.27 7.58 -10.11
C ARG A 17 -8.12 7.89 -11.60
N ALA A 18 -7.94 9.15 -11.96
CA ALA A 18 -7.77 9.56 -13.35
C ALA A 18 -6.56 8.85 -14.02
N ARG A 19 -5.50 8.55 -13.25
CA ARG A 19 -4.31 7.84 -13.75
C ARG A 19 -4.46 6.32 -13.79
N CYS A 20 -5.44 5.77 -13.09
CA CYS A 20 -5.76 4.34 -13.12
C CYS A 20 -6.84 3.99 -14.15
N GLU A 21 -7.47 4.98 -14.79
CA GLU A 21 -8.41 4.77 -15.88
C GLU A 21 -7.68 4.35 -17.17
N GLY A 22 -8.08 3.22 -17.76
CA GLY A 22 -7.50 2.73 -19.01
C GLY A 22 -6.11 2.12 -18.86
N ALA A 23 -5.18 2.50 -19.75
CA ALA A 23 -3.80 2.03 -19.70
C ALA A 23 -3.01 2.84 -18.68
N ILE A 24 -2.42 2.14 -17.71
CA ILE A 24 -1.65 2.76 -16.63
C ILE A 24 -0.22 3.00 -17.12
N ASP A 25 0.29 4.23 -16.95
CA ASP A 25 1.71 4.55 -17.07
C ASP A 25 2.38 4.50 -15.68
N PRO A 26 3.13 3.43 -15.36
CA PRO A 26 3.75 3.28 -14.04
C PRO A 26 4.76 4.39 -13.73
N ALA A 27 5.45 4.91 -14.75
CA ALA A 27 6.45 5.95 -14.56
C ALA A 27 5.77 7.30 -14.26
N GLU A 28 4.64 7.60 -14.88
CA GLU A 28 3.84 8.80 -14.56
C GLU A 28 3.30 8.72 -13.14
N MET A 29 2.72 7.58 -12.73
CA MET A 29 2.23 7.40 -11.37
C MET A 29 3.34 7.58 -10.34
N SER A 30 4.51 6.99 -10.55
CA SER A 30 5.66 7.16 -9.64
C SER A 30 6.08 8.63 -9.54
N ARG A 31 6.14 9.36 -10.67
CA ARG A 31 6.44 10.81 -10.67
C ARG A 31 5.37 11.61 -9.93
N PHE A 32 4.10 11.31 -10.17
CA PHE A 32 2.99 11.96 -9.47
C PHE A 32 3.09 11.76 -7.96
N LEU A 33 3.28 10.52 -7.51
CA LEU A 33 3.41 10.20 -6.09
C LEU A 33 4.61 10.88 -5.45
N ALA A 34 5.75 10.93 -6.13
CA ALA A 34 6.95 11.60 -5.61
C ALA A 34 6.80 13.13 -5.50
N ALA A 35 6.03 13.75 -6.40
CA ALA A 35 5.85 15.20 -6.45
C ALA A 35 4.75 15.73 -5.52
N ASN A 36 3.82 14.88 -5.07
CA ASN A 36 2.62 15.31 -4.35
C ASN A 36 2.51 14.62 -2.98
N ARG A 37 2.46 15.40 -1.90
CA ARG A 37 2.24 14.92 -0.53
C ARG A 37 0.80 15.16 -0.09
N ILE A 38 0.36 14.36 0.86
CA ILE A 38 -0.94 14.61 1.51
C ILE A 38 -0.77 15.70 2.58
N GLU A 39 -1.68 16.65 2.61
CA GLU A 39 -1.78 17.62 3.70
C GLU A 39 -1.93 16.91 5.04
N ALA A 40 -1.18 17.34 6.06
CA ALA A 40 -1.16 16.70 7.36
C ALA A 40 -2.58 16.54 7.96
N ALA A 41 -3.40 17.58 7.88
CA ALA A 41 -4.76 17.57 8.40
C ALA A 41 -5.67 16.55 7.68
N SER A 42 -5.46 16.34 6.36
CA SER A 42 -6.18 15.32 5.59
C SER A 42 -5.73 13.90 5.93
N LEU A 43 -4.42 13.73 6.22
CA LEU A 43 -3.85 12.43 6.58
C LEU A 43 -4.26 12.00 7.99
N ASP A 44 -4.29 12.94 8.95
CA ASP A 44 -4.57 12.68 10.38
C ASP A 44 -5.91 11.97 10.61
N GLY A 45 -6.89 12.20 9.76
CA GLY A 45 -8.18 11.50 9.79
C GLY A 45 -8.08 9.98 9.66
N PHE A 46 -6.99 9.47 9.11
CA PHE A 46 -6.74 8.03 8.89
C PHE A 46 -5.65 7.46 9.80
N VAL A 47 -4.95 8.29 10.58
CA VAL A 47 -3.82 7.82 11.40
C VAL A 47 -4.33 7.21 12.70
N ARG A 48 -4.20 5.89 12.80
CA ARG A 48 -4.50 5.09 14.00
C ARG A 48 -3.53 3.93 14.09
N PHE A 49 -3.00 3.67 15.27
CA PHE A 49 -2.05 2.60 15.53
C PHE A 49 -2.63 1.54 16.46
N ALA A 50 -2.14 0.32 16.33
CA ALA A 50 -2.34 -0.76 17.29
C ALA A 50 -0.98 -1.39 17.67
N PRO A 51 -0.73 -1.72 18.93
CA PRO A 51 0.53 -2.29 19.36
C PRO A 51 0.89 -3.58 18.61
N GLY A 52 2.15 -3.69 18.19
CA GLY A 52 2.72 -4.93 17.64
C GLY A 52 2.28 -5.32 16.24
N ARG A 53 1.49 -4.50 15.55
CA ARG A 53 1.06 -4.76 14.17
C ARG A 53 0.89 -3.48 13.37
N TYR A 54 0.90 -3.61 12.04
CA TYR A 54 0.43 -2.53 11.18
C TYR A 54 -1.10 -2.57 11.03
N MET A 55 -1.69 -1.43 10.71
CA MET A 55 -3.12 -1.26 10.47
C MET A 55 -3.39 -0.77 9.05
N ARG A 56 -4.48 -1.23 8.46
CA ARG A 56 -4.93 -0.90 7.10
C ARG A 56 -6.20 -0.06 7.15
N HIS A 57 -6.11 1.22 6.83
CA HIS A 57 -7.23 2.15 6.83
C HIS A 57 -7.62 2.47 5.38
N LEU A 58 -8.83 2.05 4.99
CA LEU A 58 -9.34 2.31 3.64
C LEU A 58 -9.62 3.81 3.48
N VAL A 59 -9.08 4.40 2.42
CA VAL A 59 -9.35 5.78 2.00
C VAL A 59 -10.35 5.78 0.86
N HIS A 60 -10.10 4.97 -0.16
CA HIS A 60 -10.93 4.83 -1.35
C HIS A 60 -10.81 3.43 -1.92
N LYS A 61 -11.90 2.92 -2.48
CA LYS A 61 -11.92 1.70 -3.29
C LYS A 61 -13.03 1.79 -4.33
N ASP A 62 -12.68 1.53 -5.57
CA ASP A 62 -13.62 1.23 -6.65
C ASP A 62 -13.09 0.04 -7.47
N ARG A 63 -13.53 -0.13 -8.71
CA ARG A 63 -13.07 -1.27 -9.55
C ARG A 63 -11.65 -1.09 -10.09
N ASP A 64 -11.17 0.16 -10.20
CA ASP A 64 -9.93 0.50 -10.89
C ASP A 64 -8.80 0.83 -9.91
N VAL A 65 -9.12 1.29 -8.68
CA VAL A 65 -8.13 1.70 -7.70
C VAL A 65 -8.55 1.46 -6.26
N GLU A 66 -7.58 1.09 -5.42
CA GLU A 66 -7.68 1.08 -3.96
C GLU A 66 -6.58 1.95 -3.36
N ILE A 67 -6.95 2.82 -2.42
CA ILE A 67 -6.02 3.69 -1.70
C ILE A 67 -6.15 3.41 -0.21
N LEU A 68 -5.02 3.12 0.44
CA LEU A 68 -4.94 2.85 1.87
C LEU A 68 -3.95 3.81 2.54
N VAL A 69 -4.25 4.17 3.77
CA VAL A 69 -3.26 4.63 4.74
C VAL A 69 -2.90 3.46 5.63
N LEU A 70 -1.62 3.09 5.66
CA LEU A 70 -1.09 2.08 6.56
C LEU A 70 -0.35 2.75 7.71
N CYS A 71 -0.71 2.36 8.94
CA CYS A 71 -0.07 2.83 10.16
C CYS A 71 0.75 1.70 10.78
N TRP A 72 2.05 1.92 10.88
CA TRP A 72 3.05 0.93 11.28
C TRP A 72 3.51 1.23 12.70
N ALA A 73 3.01 0.50 13.68
CA ALA A 73 3.60 0.54 15.01
C ALA A 73 5.04 0.05 14.96
N ARG A 74 5.90 0.58 15.82
CA ARG A 74 7.29 0.16 15.94
C ARG A 74 7.41 -1.38 16.03
N GLY A 75 8.27 -1.96 15.21
CA GLY A 75 8.49 -3.41 15.13
C GLY A 75 7.46 -4.18 14.30
N SER A 76 6.46 -3.51 13.73
CA SER A 76 5.49 -4.18 12.86
C SER A 76 6.05 -4.50 11.48
N THR A 77 5.62 -5.62 10.92
CA THR A 77 6.07 -6.12 9.61
C THR A 77 4.89 -6.62 8.80
N ALA A 78 4.80 -6.22 7.53
CA ALA A 78 4.07 -6.96 6.52
C ALA A 78 5.00 -8.04 5.98
N PRO A 79 4.61 -9.33 6.05
CA PRO A 79 5.43 -10.43 5.53
C PRO A 79 5.69 -10.25 4.03
N ILE A 80 6.59 -11.05 3.46
CA ILE A 80 6.81 -11.06 2.02
C ILE A 80 5.50 -11.43 1.34
N HIS A 81 5.00 -10.57 0.46
CA HIS A 81 3.72 -10.76 -0.22
C HIS A 81 3.76 -10.25 -1.66
N GLY A 82 2.85 -10.82 -2.47
CA GLY A 82 2.66 -10.42 -3.87
C GLY A 82 1.47 -9.48 -4.05
N HIS A 83 1.35 -8.95 -5.27
CA HIS A 83 0.31 -7.99 -5.65
C HIS A 83 -0.56 -8.49 -6.82
N GLU A 84 -0.65 -9.81 -7.02
CA GLU A 84 -1.48 -10.47 -8.04
C GLU A 84 -1.12 -10.07 -9.49
N GLY A 85 0.12 -9.61 -9.73
CA GLY A 85 0.54 -9.06 -11.01
C GLY A 85 0.01 -7.64 -11.27
N GLU A 86 -0.63 -7.02 -10.29
CA GLU A 86 -1.15 -5.66 -10.39
C GLU A 86 -0.16 -4.64 -9.82
N TYR A 87 -0.29 -3.39 -10.25
CA TYR A 87 0.60 -2.33 -9.79
C TYR A 87 0.28 -1.90 -8.36
N CYS A 88 1.32 -1.89 -7.53
CA CYS A 88 1.28 -1.36 -6.18
C CYS A 88 2.41 -0.34 -5.96
N TRP A 89 2.06 0.81 -5.40
CA TRP A 89 3.02 1.81 -4.92
C TRP A 89 2.78 2.06 -3.44
N ALA A 90 3.89 2.23 -2.71
CA ALA A 90 3.88 2.67 -1.32
C ALA A 90 4.70 3.96 -1.20
N ARG A 91 4.12 5.00 -0.60
CA ARG A 91 4.84 6.23 -0.27
C ARG A 91 4.91 6.45 1.23
N VAL A 92 6.10 6.68 1.76
CA VAL A 92 6.28 7.02 3.17
C VAL A 92 5.80 8.47 3.41
N GLU A 93 4.87 8.63 4.34
CA GLU A 93 4.33 9.94 4.73
C GLU A 93 4.99 10.45 6.02
N ARG A 94 5.19 9.58 7.01
CA ARG A 94 5.80 9.88 8.32
C ARG A 94 6.66 8.72 8.78
N GLY A 95 7.67 9.03 9.60
CA GLY A 95 8.57 8.04 10.15
C GLY A 95 9.46 7.40 9.07
N ARG A 96 9.91 6.18 9.32
CA ARG A 96 10.77 5.44 8.40
C ARG A 96 10.28 4.01 8.26
N LEU A 97 10.48 3.43 7.07
CA LEU A 97 10.15 2.05 6.76
C LEU A 97 11.30 1.40 5.98
N ALA A 98 11.52 0.12 6.21
CA ALA A 98 12.43 -0.69 5.41
C ALA A 98 11.62 -1.47 4.36
N PHE A 99 12.04 -1.39 3.09
CA PHE A 99 11.46 -2.09 1.95
C PHE A 99 12.46 -3.11 1.43
N ALA A 100 12.03 -4.34 1.23
CA ALA A 100 12.84 -5.39 0.62
C ALA A 100 12.05 -6.03 -0.52
N SER A 101 12.58 -5.97 -1.75
CA SER A 101 11.94 -6.49 -2.95
C SER A 101 12.52 -7.86 -3.33
N TYR A 102 11.67 -8.72 -3.91
CA TYR A 102 12.01 -10.08 -4.26
C TYR A 102 11.49 -10.45 -5.64
N ARG A 103 12.10 -11.50 -6.20
CA ARG A 103 11.62 -12.22 -7.37
C ARG A 103 11.38 -13.68 -7.00
N GLU A 104 10.27 -14.25 -7.41
CA GLU A 104 10.04 -15.69 -7.32
C GLU A 104 10.89 -16.41 -8.38
N ALA A 105 11.89 -17.14 -7.92
CA ALA A 105 12.76 -17.95 -8.77
C ALA A 105 12.19 -19.36 -8.96
N SER A 106 11.47 -19.89 -7.97
CA SER A 106 10.75 -21.16 -8.03
C SER A 106 9.65 -21.17 -6.97
N ARG A 107 8.52 -21.80 -7.30
CA ARG A 107 7.40 -21.95 -6.38
C ARG A 107 7.41 -23.28 -5.62
N GLU A 108 7.94 -24.32 -6.24
CA GLU A 108 8.06 -25.66 -5.66
C GLU A 108 9.42 -26.30 -6.03
N PRO A 109 10.37 -26.34 -5.07
CA PRO A 109 10.36 -25.73 -3.74
C PRO A 109 10.40 -24.19 -3.83
N LEU A 110 9.81 -23.51 -2.83
CA LEU A 110 9.78 -22.05 -2.79
C LEU A 110 11.21 -21.49 -2.72
N ARG A 111 11.52 -20.60 -3.66
CA ARG A 111 12.78 -19.86 -3.71
C ARG A 111 12.51 -18.43 -4.14
N LEU A 112 12.83 -17.49 -3.26
CA LEU A 112 12.82 -16.07 -3.55
C LEU A 112 14.26 -15.56 -3.68
N GLU A 113 14.48 -14.72 -4.64
CA GLU A 113 15.75 -14.00 -4.83
C GLU A 113 15.54 -12.52 -4.50
N PRO A 114 16.36 -11.93 -3.62
CA PRO A 114 16.27 -10.51 -3.34
C PRO A 114 16.64 -9.70 -4.58
N ILE A 115 15.93 -8.59 -4.80
CA ILE A 115 16.22 -7.60 -5.83
C ILE A 115 16.90 -6.42 -5.16
N GLY A 116 18.23 -6.37 -5.27
CA GLY A 116 19.03 -5.34 -4.61
C GLY A 116 19.09 -5.50 -3.09
N SER A 117 19.47 -4.43 -2.42
CA SER A 117 19.48 -4.35 -0.94
C SER A 117 18.18 -3.76 -0.42
N ALA A 118 17.79 -4.11 0.80
CA ALA A 118 16.69 -3.44 1.47
C ALA A 118 16.97 -1.93 1.60
N VAL A 119 15.94 -1.13 1.38
CA VAL A 119 16.00 0.33 1.42
C VAL A 119 15.36 0.81 2.71
N ASP A 120 16.12 1.53 3.55
CA ASP A 120 15.59 2.26 4.69
C ASP A 120 15.16 3.67 4.23
N ALA A 121 13.86 3.90 4.21
CA ALA A 121 13.23 5.02 3.53
C ALA A 121 12.45 5.93 4.49
N GLY A 122 12.66 7.24 4.34
CA GLY A 122 11.93 8.30 5.06
C GLY A 122 10.83 8.95 4.22
N PRO A 123 10.20 10.00 4.76
CA PRO A 123 9.08 10.69 4.12
C PRO A 123 9.38 11.18 2.70
N GLY A 124 8.47 10.88 1.78
CA GLY A 124 8.56 11.21 0.36
C GLY A 124 9.17 10.12 -0.51
N TYR A 125 9.75 9.07 0.07
CA TYR A 125 10.18 7.91 -0.70
C TYR A 125 8.96 7.17 -1.28
N VAL A 126 9.07 6.77 -2.53
CA VAL A 126 8.07 5.97 -3.24
C VAL A 126 8.69 4.64 -3.61
N ASP A 127 8.13 3.55 -3.06
CA ASP A 127 8.42 2.19 -3.48
C ASP A 127 7.45 1.77 -4.59
N GLY A 128 7.93 1.03 -5.56
CA GLY A 128 7.08 0.49 -6.63
C GLY A 128 7.23 1.16 -8.01
N PRO A 129 6.51 0.60 -8.99
CA PRO A 129 5.54 -0.48 -8.80
C PRO A 129 6.20 -1.77 -8.33
N ALA A 130 5.78 -2.26 -7.16
CA ALA A 130 6.30 -3.48 -6.56
C ALA A 130 5.47 -4.69 -7.00
N ASP A 131 6.13 -5.86 -7.17
CA ASP A 131 5.45 -7.14 -7.39
C ASP A 131 5.49 -7.98 -6.10
N ILE A 132 6.68 -8.37 -5.64
CA ILE A 132 6.84 -9.12 -4.38
C ILE A 132 7.75 -8.31 -3.47
N HIS A 133 7.24 -7.93 -2.30
CA HIS A 133 8.04 -7.20 -1.32
C HIS A 133 7.68 -7.52 0.14
N ALA A 134 8.54 -7.11 1.05
CA ALA A 134 8.25 -6.98 2.48
C ALA A 134 8.42 -5.53 2.90
N VAL A 135 7.60 -5.10 3.87
CA VAL A 135 7.70 -3.76 4.47
C VAL A 135 7.76 -3.90 5.98
N THR A 136 8.72 -3.24 6.58
CA THR A 136 8.94 -3.33 8.05
C THR A 136 9.14 -1.94 8.63
N ASN A 137 8.57 -1.70 9.81
CA ASN A 137 9.01 -0.63 10.69
C ASN A 137 9.98 -1.25 11.73
N PRO A 138 11.31 -1.17 11.54
CA PRO A 138 12.27 -1.84 12.40
C PRO A 138 12.23 -1.31 13.84
N THR A 139 12.44 -2.18 14.80
CA THR A 139 12.51 -1.79 16.23
C THR A 139 13.66 -0.85 16.55
N SER A 140 14.68 -0.80 15.70
CA SER A 140 15.81 0.15 15.79
C SER A 140 15.42 1.59 15.49
N LEU A 141 14.28 1.79 14.78
CA LEU A 141 13.70 3.10 14.56
C LEU A 141 12.72 3.33 15.71
N GLU A 142 12.98 4.30 16.58
CA GLU A 142 12.21 4.53 17.79
C GLU A 142 10.89 5.29 17.56
N GLU A 143 10.31 5.17 16.37
CA GLU A 143 9.11 5.90 15.95
C GLU A 143 8.11 5.03 15.19
N ASP A 144 6.84 5.38 15.27
CA ASP A 144 5.80 4.83 14.41
C ASP A 144 5.90 5.45 13.01
N ALA A 145 5.44 4.73 12.00
CA ALA A 145 5.48 5.20 10.63
C ALA A 145 4.09 5.17 9.97
N VAL A 146 3.92 5.99 8.95
CA VAL A 146 2.70 6.04 8.14
C VAL A 146 3.09 6.01 6.67
N SER A 147 2.43 5.15 5.91
CA SER A 147 2.56 5.11 4.45
C SER A 147 1.20 5.18 3.75
N LEU A 148 1.22 5.73 2.56
CA LEU A 148 0.09 5.75 1.62
C LEU A 148 0.33 4.69 0.56
N HIS A 149 -0.64 3.81 0.36
CA HIS A 149 -0.56 2.75 -0.64
C HIS A 149 -1.61 2.96 -1.73
N VAL A 150 -1.19 2.77 -2.97
CA VAL A 150 -2.03 2.84 -4.17
C VAL A 150 -1.94 1.52 -4.91
N TYR A 151 -3.07 0.85 -5.06
CA TYR A 151 -3.21 -0.39 -5.84
C TYR A 151 -4.06 -0.09 -7.07
N CYS A 152 -3.50 -0.24 -8.25
CA CYS A 152 -4.27 -0.17 -9.48
C CYS A 152 -4.76 -1.57 -9.83
N ARG A 153 -6.09 -1.70 -9.94
CA ARG A 153 -6.90 -2.93 -9.96
C ARG A 153 -6.84 -3.67 -8.62
N PRO A 154 -7.74 -3.31 -7.69
CA PRO A 154 -7.81 -3.89 -6.36
C PRO A 154 -8.04 -5.40 -6.36
N TYR A 155 -7.48 -6.08 -5.38
CA TYR A 155 -7.66 -7.50 -5.11
C TYR A 155 -8.00 -7.73 -3.63
N ASP A 156 -8.71 -8.83 -3.33
CA ASP A 156 -9.18 -9.12 -1.97
C ASP A 156 -8.36 -10.18 -1.24
N ALA A 157 -7.38 -10.77 -1.92
CA ALA A 157 -6.46 -11.75 -1.35
C ALA A 157 -5.12 -11.70 -2.09
N CYS A 158 -4.03 -12.02 -1.41
CA CYS A 158 -2.69 -12.11 -2.00
C CYS A 158 -1.94 -13.34 -1.48
N ASP A 159 -0.87 -13.68 -2.18
CA ASP A 159 0.06 -14.69 -1.75
C ASP A 159 1.03 -14.12 -0.71
N ILE A 160 1.22 -14.85 0.38
CA ILE A 160 2.26 -14.61 1.38
C ILE A 160 3.29 -15.72 1.26
N TYR A 161 4.54 -15.32 1.16
CA TYR A 161 5.68 -16.20 0.95
C TYR A 161 6.40 -16.45 2.29
N ASP A 162 6.26 -17.66 2.81
CA ASP A 162 6.94 -18.08 4.03
C ASP A 162 8.22 -18.84 3.64
N THR A 163 9.33 -18.13 3.62
CA THR A 163 10.63 -18.69 3.22
C THR A 163 11.24 -19.63 4.25
N GLU A 164 10.83 -19.55 5.53
CA GLU A 164 11.30 -20.46 6.58
C GLU A 164 10.63 -21.82 6.45
N LEU A 165 9.33 -21.83 6.17
CA LEU A 165 8.57 -23.06 5.95
C LEU A 165 8.62 -23.55 4.49
N GLY A 166 9.13 -22.73 3.57
CA GLY A 166 9.21 -23.07 2.15
C GLY A 166 7.83 -23.16 1.47
N VAL A 167 6.83 -22.40 1.95
CA VAL A 167 5.45 -22.48 1.45
C VAL A 167 4.90 -21.12 1.06
N VAL A 168 3.96 -21.13 0.12
CA VAL A 168 3.13 -19.97 -0.23
C VAL A 168 1.74 -20.16 0.35
N ARG A 169 1.21 -19.15 1.01
CA ARG A 169 -0.13 -19.15 1.61
C ARG A 169 -0.98 -18.06 1.02
N ARG A 170 -2.20 -18.42 0.60
CA ARG A 170 -3.21 -17.46 0.17
C ARG A 170 -3.86 -16.81 1.38
N VAL A 171 -3.82 -15.48 1.49
CA VAL A 171 -4.38 -14.75 2.62
C VAL A 171 -5.39 -13.71 2.13
N ARG A 172 -6.58 -13.70 2.75
CA ARG A 172 -7.58 -12.68 2.48
C ARG A 172 -7.18 -11.38 3.17
N LEU A 173 -7.29 -10.27 2.44
CA LEU A 173 -7.00 -8.94 2.94
C LEU A 173 -8.20 -8.36 3.69
N VAL A 174 -7.93 -7.67 4.78
CA VAL A 174 -8.95 -7.00 5.60
C VAL A 174 -8.55 -5.56 5.89
N TYR A 175 -9.54 -4.73 6.21
CA TYR A 175 -9.34 -3.35 6.64
C TYR A 175 -9.61 -3.24 8.14
N ASP A 176 -8.80 -2.44 8.85
CA ASP A 176 -9.03 -2.10 10.25
C ASP A 176 -10.05 -0.96 10.38
N SER A 177 -10.16 -0.11 9.37
CA SER A 177 -11.25 0.86 9.27
C SER A 177 -11.67 1.10 7.83
N VAL A 178 -12.97 1.34 7.67
CA VAL A 178 -13.63 1.62 6.39
C VAL A 178 -14.51 2.86 6.57
N PRO A 179 -14.39 3.88 5.72
CA PRO A 179 -15.32 4.99 5.72
C PRO A 179 -16.76 4.51 5.50
N PRO A 180 -17.77 5.09 6.18
CA PRO A 180 -19.16 4.62 6.10
C PRO A 180 -19.70 4.51 4.66
N HIS A 181 -19.35 5.44 3.79
CA HIS A 181 -19.79 5.46 2.39
C HIS A 181 -19.15 4.36 1.52
N LEU A 182 -18.10 3.68 2.00
CA LEU A 182 -17.42 2.58 1.32
C LEU A 182 -17.74 1.21 1.92
N ALA A 183 -18.58 1.12 2.95
CA ALA A 183 -18.85 -0.12 3.67
C ALA A 183 -19.33 -1.25 2.73
N ALA A 184 -20.22 -0.96 1.78
CA ALA A 184 -20.72 -1.94 0.81
C ALA A 184 -19.62 -2.44 -0.17
N VAL A 185 -18.75 -1.53 -0.60
CA VAL A 185 -17.63 -1.86 -1.51
C VAL A 185 -16.58 -2.72 -0.80
N ALA A 186 -16.29 -2.39 0.44
CA ALA A 186 -15.30 -3.11 1.25
C ALA A 186 -15.72 -4.55 1.59
N THR A 187 -17.02 -4.85 1.61
CA THR A 187 -17.55 -6.20 1.87
C THR A 187 -17.77 -7.02 0.59
N GLY A 188 -17.43 -6.48 -0.59
CA GLY A 188 -17.68 -7.13 -1.88
C GLY A 188 -19.17 -7.16 -2.27
N GLN A 189 -20.04 -6.44 -1.56
CA GLN A 189 -21.43 -6.27 -1.95
C GLN A 189 -21.53 -5.23 -3.07
N ARG A 190 -22.15 -5.63 -4.20
CA ARG A 190 -22.51 -4.65 -5.24
C ARG A 190 -23.41 -3.58 -4.61
N PRO A 191 -23.13 -2.29 -4.82
CA PRO A 191 -24.08 -1.25 -4.44
C PRO A 191 -25.40 -1.53 -5.17
N ALA A 192 -26.51 -1.42 -4.45
CA ALA A 192 -27.83 -1.51 -5.06
C ALA A 192 -27.92 -0.43 -6.16
N PRO A 193 -28.53 -0.71 -7.33
CA PRO A 193 -28.72 0.32 -8.36
C PRO A 193 -29.45 1.49 -7.72
N ALA A 194 -28.92 2.69 -7.92
CA ALA A 194 -29.60 3.93 -7.52
C ALA A 194 -30.99 3.91 -8.15
N GLY A 195 -32.02 4.04 -7.32
CA GLY A 195 -33.40 3.74 -7.60
C GLY A 195 -33.92 4.33 -8.91
N ALA A 196 -34.78 3.53 -9.54
CA ALA A 196 -35.68 3.95 -10.59
C ALA A 196 -36.70 4.98 -10.06
#